data_52b06e18fe7160af0c5b907a3107e7cf
#
_entry.id   52b06e18fe7160af0c5b907a3107e7cf
#
_cell.length_a   1.000
_cell.length_b   1.000
_cell.length_c   1.000
_cell.angle_alpha   90.00
_cell.angle_beta   90.00
_cell.angle_gamma   90.00
#
_symmetry.space_group_name_H-M   'P 1'
#
loop_
_entity.id
_entity.type
_entity.pdbx_description
1 polymer ?
#
loop_
_entity_poly.entity_id
_entity_poly.type
_entity_poly.pdbx_seq_one_letter_code
_entity_poly.pdbx_strand_id
1 'polypeptide(L)'
;MYGGGFRPHEARKIKFGDVEISKNRKDGKPVAIIKIDTDTKTGRREAIMNGNTFLNVKYHLNKGIKIRNKQIQEKNEKLLKGKKVHDFHNRSYKKQLDEVLPAHKDDFVLMNPFLVDKRKIYHEAYIRDWMNMVLKECNFNRRYTIYSLRSTHISNQLLQGVSVNKVAKNVGTSMAMIQATYDGLSARYSMDELGFFKDTNISQEDL
;
A
#
# COMPACT_ATOMS: atom_id res chain seq x y z
N MET A 1 0.55 -0.87 0.35
CA MET A 1 1.34 -2.10 0.57
C MET A 1 1.45 -2.95 -0.67
N TYR A 2 0.35 -3.43 -1.25
CA TYR A 2 0.38 -4.24 -2.47
C TYR A 2 1.14 -3.58 -3.62
N GLY A 3 0.89 -2.30 -3.89
CA GLY A 3 1.51 -1.59 -5.02
C GLY A 3 3.02 -1.33 -4.93
N GLY A 4 3.65 -1.47 -3.76
CA GLY A 4 5.08 -1.19 -3.55
C GLY A 4 5.80 -2.23 -2.69
N GLY A 5 5.11 -3.25 -2.21
CA GLY A 5 5.70 -4.30 -1.38
C GLY A 5 6.23 -3.83 -0.02
N PHE A 6 5.74 -2.70 0.51
CA PHE A 6 6.18 -2.15 1.79
C PHE A 6 5.81 -3.04 2.97
N ARG A 7 6.62 -3.00 4.04
CA ARG A 7 6.21 -3.53 5.33
C ARG A 7 5.07 -2.67 5.91
N PRO A 8 4.17 -3.24 6.74
CA PRO A 8 3.03 -2.50 7.31
C PRO A 8 3.46 -1.22 8.04
N HIS A 9 4.49 -1.30 8.86
CA HIS A 9 4.99 -0.15 9.61
C HIS A 9 5.66 0.91 8.72
N GLU A 10 6.31 0.52 7.61
CA GLU A 10 6.87 1.45 6.62
C GLU A 10 5.75 2.20 5.91
N ALA A 11 4.76 1.47 5.37
CA ALA A 11 3.64 2.05 4.65
C ALA A 11 2.90 3.11 5.47
N ARG A 12 2.77 2.90 6.78
CA ARG A 12 2.10 3.84 7.70
C ARG A 12 2.90 5.13 7.92
N LYS A 13 4.22 5.09 7.79
CA LYS A 13 5.11 6.24 8.03
C LYS A 13 5.35 7.09 6.78
N ILE A 14 4.94 6.66 5.60
CA ILE A 14 5.13 7.40 4.36
C ILE A 14 4.31 8.68 4.41
N LYS A 15 4.97 9.82 4.18
CA LYS A 15 4.34 11.13 4.06
C LYS A 15 4.18 11.52 2.59
N PHE A 16 3.31 12.46 2.30
CA PHE A 16 3.15 12.97 0.93
C PHE A 16 4.43 13.62 0.40
N GLY A 17 5.24 14.24 1.25
CA GLY A 17 6.53 14.82 0.90
C GLY A 17 7.61 13.80 0.54
N ASP A 18 7.43 12.54 0.94
CA ASP A 18 8.36 11.46 0.61
C ASP A 18 8.11 10.87 -0.79
N VAL A 19 7.05 11.30 -1.48
CA VAL A 19 6.59 10.69 -2.73
C VAL A 19 6.76 11.65 -3.90
N GLU A 20 7.55 11.23 -4.87
CA GLU A 20 7.72 11.88 -6.16
C GLU A 20 6.97 11.09 -7.25
N ILE A 21 6.18 11.78 -8.07
CA ILE A 21 5.53 11.17 -9.23
C ILE A 21 6.33 11.45 -10.47
N SER A 22 6.71 10.38 -11.15
CA SER A 22 7.45 10.41 -12.42
C SER A 22 6.72 9.58 -13.48
N LYS A 23 7.30 9.50 -14.66
CA LYS A 23 6.81 8.64 -15.76
C LYS A 23 7.79 7.50 -16.02
N ASN A 24 7.27 6.30 -16.20
CA ASN A 24 8.04 5.17 -16.67
C ASN A 24 8.57 5.47 -18.10
N ARG A 25 9.85 5.28 -18.30
CA ARG A 25 10.52 5.57 -19.59
C ARG A 25 10.07 4.64 -20.72
N LYS A 26 9.56 3.44 -20.42
CA LYS A 26 9.16 2.45 -21.43
C LYS A 26 7.75 2.69 -21.96
N ASP A 27 6.79 2.98 -21.06
CA ASP A 27 5.36 3.03 -21.41
C ASP A 27 4.67 4.34 -21.03
N GLY A 28 5.42 5.31 -20.47
CA GLY A 28 4.91 6.62 -20.08
C GLY A 28 3.96 6.62 -18.88
N LYS A 29 3.67 5.46 -18.29
CA LYS A 29 2.74 5.34 -17.17
C LYS A 29 3.28 6.00 -15.90
N PRO A 30 2.39 6.50 -15.02
CA PRO A 30 2.82 7.09 -13.77
C PRO A 30 3.53 6.08 -12.86
N VAL A 31 4.65 6.51 -12.29
CA VAL A 31 5.44 5.77 -11.30
C VAL A 31 5.60 6.65 -10.08
N ALA A 32 5.41 6.11 -8.90
CA ALA A 32 5.70 6.78 -7.65
C ALA A 32 7.06 6.29 -7.12
N ILE A 33 7.97 7.23 -6.89
CA ILE A 33 9.26 7.02 -6.25
C ILE A 33 9.09 7.48 -4.81
N ILE A 34 9.32 6.59 -3.86
CA ILE A 34 9.04 6.81 -2.44
C ILE A 34 10.34 6.73 -1.66
N LYS A 35 10.70 7.81 -0.99
CA LYS A 35 11.82 7.84 -0.05
C LYS A 35 11.39 7.18 1.26
N ILE A 36 12.05 6.10 1.61
CA ILE A 36 11.83 5.38 2.87
C ILE A 36 13.00 5.71 3.78
N ASP A 37 12.70 6.57 4.74
CA ASP A 37 13.64 6.97 5.77
C ASP A 37 13.17 6.30 7.07
N THR A 38 13.66 5.10 7.31
CA THR A 38 13.23 4.33 8.46
C THR A 38 14.42 3.84 9.27
N ASP A 39 14.22 3.76 10.58
CA ASP A 39 15.07 3.05 11.55
C ASP A 39 15.08 1.52 11.30
N THR A 40 14.96 1.10 10.04
CA THR A 40 14.88 -0.31 9.69
C THR A 40 16.26 -0.90 9.47
N LYS A 41 16.37 -2.21 9.68
CA LYS A 41 17.58 -3.01 9.41
C LYS A 41 18.16 -2.83 7.99
N THR A 42 17.40 -2.25 7.07
CA THR A 42 17.78 -2.08 5.65
C THR A 42 18.20 -0.65 5.29
N GLY A 43 18.17 0.30 6.25
CA GLY A 43 18.58 1.68 6.03
C GLY A 43 17.65 2.47 5.08
N ARG A 44 18.13 3.65 4.69
CA ARG A 44 17.46 4.52 3.72
C ARG A 44 17.43 3.88 2.34
N ARG A 45 16.28 3.94 1.67
CA ARG A 45 16.15 3.50 0.29
C ARG A 45 15.07 4.28 -0.46
N GLU A 46 15.15 4.25 -1.76
CA GLU A 46 14.05 4.60 -2.63
C GLU A 46 13.32 3.32 -3.05
N ALA A 47 12.00 3.35 -2.97
CA ALA A 47 11.15 2.27 -3.43
C ALA A 47 10.23 2.77 -4.55
N ILE A 48 10.04 1.93 -5.56
CA ILE A 48 9.22 2.24 -6.72
C ILE A 48 7.91 1.49 -6.63
N MET A 49 6.80 2.19 -6.86
CA MET A 49 5.48 1.60 -6.97
C MET A 49 4.70 2.13 -8.17
N ASN A 50 3.62 1.46 -8.51
CA ASN A 50 2.70 1.95 -9.52
C ASN A 50 2.12 3.31 -9.10
N GLY A 51 2.35 4.34 -9.91
CA GLY A 51 1.91 5.70 -9.62
C GLY A 51 0.39 5.84 -9.55
N ASN A 52 -0.36 5.09 -10.37
CA ASN A 52 -1.83 5.11 -10.31
C ASN A 52 -2.36 4.62 -8.97
N THR A 53 -1.70 3.62 -8.35
CA THR A 53 -2.08 3.18 -7.00
C THR A 53 -1.94 4.32 -5.99
N PHE A 54 -0.84 5.08 -6.05
CA PHE A 54 -0.65 6.24 -5.18
C PHE A 54 -1.68 7.34 -5.45
N LEU A 55 -1.90 7.67 -6.71
CA LEU A 55 -2.89 8.68 -7.11
C LEU A 55 -4.31 8.31 -6.66
N ASN A 56 -4.68 7.04 -6.73
CA ASN A 56 -5.95 6.55 -6.21
C ASN A 56 -6.05 6.72 -4.68
N VAL A 57 -5.00 6.40 -3.93
CA VAL A 57 -4.97 6.62 -2.48
C VAL A 57 -5.18 8.11 -2.16
N LYS A 58 -4.47 9.00 -2.86
CA LYS A 58 -4.62 10.45 -2.71
C LYS A 58 -6.04 10.92 -3.05
N TYR A 59 -6.63 10.41 -4.14
CA TYR A 59 -8.00 10.72 -4.54
C TYR A 59 -9.01 10.34 -3.45
N HIS A 60 -8.93 9.10 -2.94
CA HIS A 60 -9.85 8.62 -1.92
C HIS A 60 -9.67 9.36 -0.59
N LEU A 61 -8.43 9.71 -0.21
CA LEU A 61 -8.17 10.55 0.95
C LEU A 61 -8.85 11.92 0.82
N ASN A 62 -8.65 12.59 -0.30
CA ASN A 62 -9.26 13.91 -0.54
C ASN A 62 -10.80 13.83 -0.55
N LYS A 63 -11.37 12.75 -1.09
CA LYS A 63 -12.81 12.50 -1.01
C LYS A 63 -13.28 12.32 0.43
N GLY A 64 -12.52 11.56 1.24
CA GLY A 64 -12.78 11.37 2.66
C GLY A 64 -12.73 12.69 3.46
N ILE A 65 -11.74 13.54 3.17
CA ILE A 65 -11.61 14.88 3.77
C ILE A 65 -12.84 15.74 3.45
N LYS A 66 -13.30 15.77 2.19
CA LYS A 66 -14.51 16.52 1.80
C LYS A 66 -15.75 16.04 2.55
N ILE A 67 -15.93 14.72 2.66
CA ILE A 67 -17.06 14.14 3.41
C ILE A 67 -16.97 14.54 4.88
N ARG A 68 -15.77 14.45 5.47
CA ARG A 68 -15.55 14.83 6.86
C ARG A 68 -15.86 16.29 7.12
N ASN A 69 -15.40 17.19 6.27
CA ASN A 69 -15.63 18.62 6.42
C ASN A 69 -17.14 18.94 6.33
N LYS A 70 -17.87 18.31 5.41
CA LYS A 70 -19.33 18.47 5.37
C LYS A 70 -19.99 18.05 6.69
N GLN A 71 -19.58 16.90 7.27
CA GLN A 71 -20.08 16.46 8.57
C GLN A 71 -19.71 17.40 9.72
N ILE A 72 -18.53 18.02 9.66
CA ILE A 72 -18.09 19.02 10.64
C ILE A 72 -18.98 20.27 10.55
N GLN A 73 -19.26 20.76 9.35
CA GLN A 73 -20.14 21.90 9.14
C GLN A 73 -21.55 21.62 9.70
N GLU A 74 -22.15 20.48 9.35
CA GLU A 74 -23.46 20.08 9.85
C GLU A 74 -23.48 19.98 11.40
N LYS A 75 -22.39 19.49 12.01
CA LYS A 75 -22.26 19.41 13.47
C LYS A 75 -22.09 20.79 14.09
N ASN A 76 -21.28 21.66 13.50
CA ASN A 76 -21.09 23.02 13.99
C ASN A 76 -22.39 23.82 13.94
N GLU A 77 -23.21 23.67 12.90
CA GLU A 77 -24.54 24.29 12.83
C GLU A 77 -25.46 23.81 13.98
N LYS A 78 -25.43 22.52 14.30
CA LYS A 78 -26.19 21.97 15.43
C LYS A 78 -25.69 22.52 16.78
N LEU A 79 -24.38 22.67 16.94
CA LEU A 79 -23.78 23.24 18.13
C LEU A 79 -24.16 24.72 18.31
N LEU A 80 -24.20 25.50 17.23
CA LEU A 80 -24.66 26.89 17.25
C LEU A 80 -26.14 27.00 17.71
N LYS A 81 -26.93 25.97 17.42
CA LYS A 81 -28.32 25.87 17.91
C LYS A 81 -28.44 25.33 19.35
N GLY A 82 -27.34 25.27 20.10
CA GLY A 82 -27.32 24.81 21.49
C GLY A 82 -27.49 23.29 21.68
N LYS A 83 -27.41 22.50 20.62
CA LYS A 83 -27.56 21.04 20.67
C LYS A 83 -26.25 20.35 21.00
N LYS A 84 -26.27 19.34 21.90
CA LYS A 84 -25.13 18.42 22.06
C LYS A 84 -24.93 17.59 20.78
N VAL A 85 -23.68 17.43 20.37
CA VAL A 85 -23.31 16.67 19.18
C VAL A 85 -22.37 15.52 19.55
N HIS A 86 -22.63 14.34 19.00
CA HIS A 86 -21.76 13.18 19.13
C HIS A 86 -20.96 12.98 17.83
N ASP A 87 -19.68 12.64 17.95
CA ASP A 87 -18.86 12.24 16.83
C ASP A 87 -18.76 10.72 16.72
N PHE A 88 -18.11 10.22 15.66
CA PHE A 88 -17.92 8.80 15.32
C PHE A 88 -17.39 7.95 16.48
N HIS A 89 -16.68 8.55 17.44
CA HIS A 89 -16.17 7.88 18.64
C HIS A 89 -17.03 8.08 19.88
N ASN A 90 -18.32 8.37 19.74
CA ASN A 90 -19.23 8.63 20.87
C ASN A 90 -18.79 9.78 21.81
N ARG A 91 -17.93 10.68 21.33
CA ARG A 91 -17.50 11.85 22.10
C ARG A 91 -18.50 12.97 21.93
N SER A 92 -18.94 13.53 23.05
CA SER A 92 -19.78 14.73 23.06
C SER A 92 -18.92 15.98 22.93
N TYR A 93 -19.28 16.86 22.01
CA TYR A 93 -18.63 18.14 21.79
C TYR A 93 -19.54 19.29 22.18
N LYS A 94 -18.98 20.27 22.89
CA LYS A 94 -19.63 21.55 23.23
C LYS A 94 -19.04 22.73 22.45
N LYS A 95 -17.88 22.53 21.81
CA LYS A 95 -17.19 23.53 20.98
C LYS A 95 -17.29 23.16 19.52
N GLN A 96 -17.25 24.16 18.65
CA GLN A 96 -17.10 23.97 17.23
C GLN A 96 -15.86 23.13 16.91
N LEU A 97 -15.96 22.32 15.86
CA LEU A 97 -14.90 21.49 15.36
C LEU A 97 -14.20 22.19 14.20
N ASP A 98 -12.88 22.10 14.17
CA ASP A 98 -12.08 22.61 13.05
C ASP A 98 -12.20 21.71 11.83
N GLU A 99 -12.21 22.32 10.66
CA GLU A 99 -12.18 21.57 9.40
C GLU A 99 -10.83 20.88 9.20
N VAL A 100 -10.87 19.74 8.53
CA VAL A 100 -9.66 19.02 8.13
C VAL A 100 -9.08 19.69 6.90
N LEU A 101 -7.86 20.17 6.99
CA LEU A 101 -7.15 20.76 5.87
C LEU A 101 -6.82 19.71 4.80
N PRO A 102 -6.68 20.13 3.52
CA PRO A 102 -6.15 19.27 2.47
C PRO A 102 -4.79 18.69 2.86
N ALA A 103 -4.49 17.51 2.35
CA ALA A 103 -3.24 16.81 2.67
C ALA A 103 -2.00 17.66 2.33
N HIS A 104 -1.17 17.89 3.33
CA HIS A 104 0.10 18.61 3.23
C HIS A 104 1.26 17.62 3.06
N LYS A 105 2.44 18.12 2.65
CA LYS A 105 3.65 17.30 2.49
C LYS A 105 4.04 16.51 3.75
N ASP A 106 3.76 17.05 4.94
CA ASP A 106 4.07 16.41 6.22
C ASP A 106 3.00 15.45 6.72
N ASP A 107 1.85 15.38 6.06
CA ASP A 107 0.79 14.44 6.39
C ASP A 107 1.14 13.04 5.90
N PHE A 108 0.66 12.03 6.62
CA PHE A 108 0.83 10.63 6.22
C PHE A 108 -0.08 10.27 5.04
N VAL A 109 0.47 9.50 4.09
CA VAL A 109 -0.30 9.01 2.93
C VAL A 109 -1.48 8.14 3.39
N LEU A 110 -1.28 7.32 4.43
CA LEU A 110 -2.32 6.52 5.06
C LEU A 110 -2.82 7.22 6.33
N MET A 111 -3.48 8.36 6.17
CA MET A 111 -4.14 9.06 7.27
C MET A 111 -5.65 8.81 7.29
N ASN A 112 -6.23 8.87 8.48
CA ASN A 112 -7.68 8.81 8.66
C ASN A 112 -8.26 10.22 8.85
N PRO A 113 -9.00 10.77 7.88
CA PRO A 113 -9.57 12.11 7.97
C PRO A 113 -10.68 12.22 9.04
N PHE A 114 -11.18 11.10 9.55
CA PHE A 114 -12.22 11.08 10.58
C PHE A 114 -11.67 11.10 12.02
N LEU A 115 -10.34 10.93 12.20
CA LEU A 115 -9.71 11.08 13.51
C LEU A 115 -9.54 12.57 13.84
N VAL A 116 -9.97 12.95 15.03
CA VAL A 116 -9.85 14.32 15.56
C VAL A 116 -8.44 14.59 16.11
N ASP A 117 -7.70 13.53 16.41
CA ASP A 117 -6.36 13.56 16.97
C ASP A 117 -5.31 13.96 15.92
N LYS A 118 -4.29 14.73 16.34
CA LYS A 118 -3.13 15.15 15.52
C LYS A 118 -2.37 14.00 14.87
N ARG A 119 -2.52 12.78 15.37
CA ARG A 119 -1.83 11.60 14.82
C ARG A 119 -2.44 11.08 13.53
N LYS A 120 -3.72 11.29 13.27
CA LYS A 120 -4.46 10.95 12.03
C LYS A 120 -4.02 9.67 11.29
N ILE A 121 -3.16 8.86 11.90
CA ILE A 121 -2.58 7.65 11.32
C ILE A 121 -3.37 6.42 11.78
N TYR A 122 -3.64 5.51 10.86
CA TYR A 122 -4.29 4.26 11.21
C TYR A 122 -3.42 3.40 12.14
N HIS A 123 -3.98 2.92 13.24
CA HIS A 123 -3.33 1.91 14.07
C HIS A 123 -3.25 0.58 13.30
N GLU A 124 -2.17 -0.18 13.51
CA GLU A 124 -1.94 -1.44 12.78
C GLU A 124 -3.05 -2.48 13.02
N ALA A 125 -3.56 -2.56 14.26
CA ALA A 125 -4.70 -3.41 14.59
C ALA A 125 -5.94 -3.08 13.74
N TYR A 126 -6.22 -1.80 13.53
CA TYR A 126 -7.37 -1.37 12.72
C TYR A 126 -7.24 -1.82 11.25
N ILE A 127 -6.03 -1.69 10.67
CA ILE A 127 -5.78 -2.15 9.30
C ILE A 127 -5.92 -3.67 9.21
N ARG A 128 -5.44 -4.40 10.23
CA ARG A 128 -5.58 -5.86 10.32
C ARG A 128 -7.06 -6.27 10.40
N ASP A 129 -7.84 -5.61 11.25
CA ASP A 129 -9.24 -5.93 11.44
C ASP A 129 -10.06 -5.64 10.16
N TRP A 130 -9.72 -4.56 9.47
CA TRP A 130 -10.28 -4.26 8.14
C TRP A 130 -9.94 -5.33 7.11
N MET A 131 -8.70 -5.78 7.07
CA MET A 131 -8.27 -6.88 6.18
C MET A 131 -9.06 -8.15 6.47
N ASN A 132 -9.23 -8.51 7.75
CA ASN A 132 -9.99 -9.69 8.16
C ASN A 132 -11.48 -9.59 7.74
N MET A 133 -12.07 -8.40 7.86
CA MET A 133 -13.44 -8.15 7.41
C MET A 133 -13.58 -8.37 5.90
N VAL A 134 -12.69 -7.77 5.10
CA VAL A 134 -12.69 -7.93 3.64
C VAL A 134 -12.48 -9.39 3.23
N LEU A 135 -11.55 -10.11 3.88
CA LEU A 135 -11.32 -11.52 3.61
C LEU A 135 -12.56 -12.37 3.89
N LYS A 136 -13.27 -12.07 4.96
CA LYS A 136 -14.53 -12.73 5.31
C LYS A 136 -15.62 -12.47 4.26
N GLU A 137 -15.82 -11.22 3.86
CA GLU A 137 -16.79 -10.84 2.82
C GLU A 137 -16.48 -11.50 1.46
N CYS A 138 -15.19 -11.70 1.15
CA CYS A 138 -14.74 -12.35 -0.07
C CYS A 138 -14.72 -13.89 0.03
N ASN A 139 -15.17 -14.49 1.11
CA ASN A 139 -15.19 -15.94 1.35
C ASN A 139 -13.83 -16.64 1.15
N PHE A 140 -12.75 -16.02 1.60
CA PHE A 140 -11.43 -16.65 1.55
C PHE A 140 -11.30 -17.75 2.61
N ASN A 141 -10.97 -18.97 2.18
CA ASN A 141 -10.77 -20.13 3.06
C ASN A 141 -9.44 -20.11 3.83
N ARG A 142 -8.47 -19.32 3.38
CA ARG A 142 -7.13 -19.23 3.98
C ARG A 142 -7.01 -17.96 4.80
N ARG A 143 -6.25 -18.07 5.90
CA ARG A 143 -5.93 -16.92 6.75
C ARG A 143 -4.81 -16.11 6.09
N TYR A 144 -5.16 -15.10 5.33
CA TYR A 144 -4.22 -14.11 4.82
C TYR A 144 -3.96 -13.03 5.87
N THR A 145 -2.78 -12.43 5.81
CA THR A 145 -2.40 -11.31 6.66
C THR A 145 -2.04 -10.11 5.79
N ILE A 146 -1.83 -8.95 6.43
CA ILE A 146 -1.35 -7.76 5.72
C ILE A 146 0.00 -8.04 5.02
N TYR A 147 0.84 -8.92 5.58
CA TYR A 147 2.09 -9.36 4.94
C TYR A 147 1.87 -10.14 3.65
N SER A 148 0.73 -10.81 3.49
CA SER A 148 0.40 -11.52 2.26
C SER A 148 0.34 -10.56 1.06
N LEU A 149 -0.05 -9.29 1.26
CA LEU A 149 -0.03 -8.27 0.21
C LEU A 149 1.39 -7.97 -0.28
N ARG A 150 2.36 -7.97 0.62
CA ARG A 150 3.77 -7.80 0.27
C ARG A 150 4.29 -9.05 -0.46
N SER A 151 3.96 -10.24 0.03
CA SER A 151 4.34 -11.49 -0.64
C SER A 151 3.79 -11.57 -2.05
N THR A 152 2.52 -11.22 -2.25
CA THR A 152 1.90 -11.16 -3.58
C THR A 152 2.60 -10.15 -4.49
N HIS A 153 2.99 -8.97 -3.98
CA HIS A 153 3.74 -8.00 -4.76
C HIS A 153 5.09 -8.56 -5.21
N ILE A 154 5.85 -9.19 -4.32
CA ILE A 154 7.14 -9.80 -4.64
C ILE A 154 6.96 -10.89 -5.70
N SER A 155 6.03 -11.82 -5.49
CA SER A 155 5.72 -12.88 -6.46
C SER A 155 5.40 -12.30 -7.85
N ASN A 156 4.53 -11.30 -7.92
CA ASN A 156 4.15 -10.68 -9.19
C ASN A 156 5.32 -9.98 -9.88
N GLN A 157 6.23 -9.35 -9.12
CA GLN A 157 7.43 -8.73 -9.71
C GLN A 157 8.38 -9.79 -10.30
N LEU A 158 8.59 -10.88 -9.57
CA LEU A 158 9.39 -12.01 -10.04
C LEU A 158 8.74 -12.66 -11.27
N LEU A 159 7.42 -12.90 -11.24
CA LEU A 159 6.65 -13.40 -12.37
C LEU A 159 6.67 -12.50 -13.61
N GLN A 160 6.93 -11.21 -13.47
CA GLN A 160 7.12 -10.25 -14.57
C GLN A 160 8.58 -10.13 -15.05
N GLY A 161 9.50 -10.97 -14.59
CA GLY A 161 10.91 -10.97 -15.02
C GLY A 161 11.77 -9.92 -14.34
N VAL A 162 11.29 -9.29 -13.27
CA VAL A 162 12.13 -8.37 -12.51
C VAL A 162 13.17 -9.17 -11.72
N SER A 163 14.45 -8.92 -11.94
CA SER A 163 15.52 -9.66 -11.27
C SER A 163 15.40 -9.59 -9.73
N VAL A 164 15.73 -10.70 -9.08
CA VAL A 164 15.68 -10.84 -7.60
C VAL A 164 16.39 -9.69 -6.88
N ASN A 165 17.54 -9.25 -7.40
CA ASN A 165 18.29 -8.14 -6.81
C ASN A 165 17.49 -6.82 -6.84
N LYS A 166 16.83 -6.51 -7.97
CA LYS A 166 16.00 -5.30 -8.10
C LYS A 166 14.80 -5.36 -7.16
N VAL A 167 14.13 -6.51 -7.09
CA VAL A 167 13.00 -6.72 -6.18
C VAL A 167 13.47 -6.58 -4.72
N ALA A 168 14.57 -7.22 -4.35
CA ALA A 168 15.13 -7.16 -2.99
C ALA A 168 15.42 -5.72 -2.54
N LYS A 169 16.08 -4.94 -3.40
CA LYS A 169 16.36 -3.51 -3.15
C LYS A 169 15.07 -2.71 -3.00
N ASN A 170 14.12 -2.91 -3.90
CA ASN A 170 12.85 -2.17 -3.91
C ASN A 170 12.04 -2.42 -2.61
N VAL A 171 11.87 -3.67 -2.23
CA VAL A 171 11.08 -4.03 -1.05
C VAL A 171 11.85 -3.95 0.27
N GLY A 172 13.16 -3.72 0.24
CA GLY A 172 14.01 -3.64 1.44
C GLY A 172 14.17 -4.99 2.14
N THR A 173 14.70 -5.99 1.44
CA THR A 173 15.08 -7.29 1.99
C THR A 173 16.35 -7.79 1.31
N SER A 174 16.88 -8.93 1.75
CA SER A 174 18.03 -9.56 1.08
C SER A 174 17.58 -10.45 -0.08
N MET A 175 18.47 -10.63 -1.07
CA MET A 175 18.25 -11.63 -2.13
C MET A 175 18.05 -13.03 -1.57
N ALA A 176 18.84 -13.41 -0.58
CA ALA A 176 18.75 -14.72 0.07
C ALA A 176 17.36 -14.95 0.67
N MET A 177 16.76 -13.94 1.29
CA MET A 177 15.39 -14.04 1.83
C MET A 177 14.34 -14.21 0.73
N ILE A 178 14.51 -13.55 -0.40
CA ILE A 178 13.60 -13.73 -1.54
C ILE A 178 13.78 -15.13 -2.11
N GLN A 179 15.00 -15.57 -2.35
CA GLN A 179 15.28 -16.91 -2.87
C GLN A 179 14.70 -17.99 -1.96
N ALA A 180 15.00 -17.96 -0.67
CA ALA A 180 14.49 -18.95 0.28
C ALA A 180 12.95 -19.01 0.33
N THR A 181 12.26 -17.87 0.10
CA THR A 181 10.79 -17.81 0.21
C THR A 181 10.10 -18.12 -1.12
N TYR A 182 10.73 -17.77 -2.25
CA TYR A 182 10.13 -17.77 -3.58
C TYR A 182 10.86 -18.65 -4.61
N ASP A 183 11.76 -19.53 -4.17
CA ASP A 183 12.57 -20.37 -5.05
C ASP A 183 11.70 -21.27 -5.96
N GLY A 184 10.60 -21.80 -5.43
CA GLY A 184 9.63 -22.55 -6.22
C GLY A 184 8.89 -21.75 -7.28
N LEU A 185 8.89 -20.41 -7.21
CA LEU A 185 8.36 -19.54 -8.26
C LEU A 185 9.40 -19.27 -9.34
N SER A 186 10.70 -19.23 -8.99
CA SER A 186 11.77 -18.97 -9.95
C SER A 186 11.88 -20.10 -10.98
N ALA A 187 11.70 -21.34 -10.59
CA ALA A 187 11.71 -22.49 -11.50
C ALA A 187 10.60 -22.41 -12.56
N ARG A 188 9.36 -22.06 -12.17
CA ARG A 188 8.25 -21.84 -13.13
C ARG A 188 8.49 -20.65 -14.05
N TYR A 189 9.25 -19.67 -13.56
CA TYR A 189 9.55 -18.45 -14.28
C TYR A 189 10.59 -18.65 -15.37
N SER A 190 11.54 -19.54 -15.10
CA SER A 190 12.59 -19.94 -16.04
C SER A 190 12.15 -21.05 -16.99
N MET A 191 10.87 -21.43 -16.99
CA MET A 191 10.39 -22.52 -17.87
C MET A 191 10.66 -22.21 -19.34
N ASP A 192 10.42 -20.96 -19.76
CA ASP A 192 10.66 -20.56 -21.15
C ASP A 192 12.16 -20.48 -21.48
N GLU A 193 13.01 -20.15 -20.50
CA GLU A 193 14.46 -20.10 -20.69
C GLU A 193 15.11 -21.48 -20.53
N LEU A 194 14.68 -22.25 -19.53
CA LEU A 194 15.19 -23.58 -19.23
C LEU A 194 14.59 -24.68 -20.14
N GLY A 195 13.35 -24.45 -20.64
CA GLY A 195 12.66 -25.33 -21.56
C GLY A 195 13.06 -25.16 -23.03
N PHE A 196 13.95 -24.19 -23.32
CA PHE A 196 14.46 -24.00 -24.66
C PHE A 196 15.54 -25.05 -24.97
N PHE A 197 15.10 -26.23 -25.39
CA PHE A 197 15.99 -27.21 -25.99
C PHE A 197 16.08 -26.90 -27.48
N LYS A 198 17.29 -26.65 -28.00
CA LYS A 198 17.53 -26.69 -29.45
C LYS A 198 17.02 -28.05 -29.93
N ASP A 199 16.12 -28.04 -30.92
CA ASP A 199 15.55 -29.23 -31.52
C ASP A 199 16.61 -30.31 -31.75
N THR A 200 16.71 -31.25 -30.85
CA THR A 200 17.15 -32.60 -31.19
C THR A 200 15.93 -33.20 -31.85
N ASN A 201 16.03 -33.48 -33.16
CA ASN A 201 14.99 -34.10 -33.98
C ASN A 201 14.56 -35.47 -33.40
N ILE A 202 13.81 -35.43 -32.32
CA ILE A 202 13.04 -36.58 -31.83
C ILE A 202 11.65 -36.38 -32.43
N SER A 203 11.30 -37.18 -33.42
CA SER A 203 9.97 -37.18 -34.02
C SER A 203 8.94 -37.54 -32.96
N GLN A 204 7.75 -36.94 -33.02
CA GLN A 204 6.65 -37.27 -32.09
C GLN A 204 6.21 -38.77 -32.20
N GLU A 205 6.75 -39.52 -33.17
CA GLU A 205 6.53 -40.95 -33.34
C GLU A 205 7.42 -41.82 -32.44
N ASP A 206 8.43 -41.19 -31.76
CA ASP A 206 9.37 -41.92 -30.89
C ASP A 206 9.01 -41.77 -29.39
N LEU A 207 7.84 -41.15 -29.06
CA LEU A 207 7.26 -41.00 -27.73
C LEU A 207 6.02 -41.87 -27.58
#